data_2180a17557258bb470845a260dc0edf1
#
_entry.id   2180a17557258bb470845a260dc0edf1
#
_cell.length_a   1.000
_cell.length_b   1.000
_cell.length_c   1.000
_cell.angle_alpha   90.00
_cell.angle_beta   90.00
_cell.angle_gamma   90.00
#
_symmetry.space_group_name_H-M   'P 1'
#
loop_
_entity.id
_entity.type
_entity.pdbx_description
1 polymer ?
#
loop_
_entity_poly.entity_id
_entity_poly.type
_entity_poly.pdbx_seq_one_letter_code
_entity_poly.pdbx_strand_id
1 'polypeptide(L)'
;DRVNSACSVPDVPPFCRWRDSEGNEIVLAYQQDYGTESLLPDGKTAISVNFTGDNHGPHRYKDVKRIYADIRKRYPNATVVGASFNEVAAILWEIRENLPVITSEIGDTWIYGYGSAPIRMAKFRVLSRLYSKWLAEGKFDGYEDEMLDFVIELGLIAEHTQGVDVKTHLCHWNAYDMNKFKAFRSAELFSKAEQSWRELDAYIGSAISLLPDFLREEAIEAVAKVDRISLQQIDKKVSVKDIAQPLMKGIRITGLSYQMFDAKDYANFQCRYMRTRPEWGIADLGKTGLENTEAVSAAINAKVIAQSVIKDKEGVRTVSELTFPVYTGISTEVYPERMQTDVWVANNQKRAEVSCILYRKPAVRLPESYWLSFSADDILSIVAEKTGERIDLLDVVPRGNRQMHGIDRYIDIVTSNGTFRIWSNEAFLINVGEACGLNYSTNYPDKCGGIHFNLGNNLWGTNFSMWWEGSLTFHFVIEKLVK
;
A
#
# COMPACT_ATOMS: atom_id res chain seq x y z
N ASP A 1 -5.98 11.55 -7.33
CA ASP A 1 -6.20 12.36 -6.12
C ASP A 1 -4.92 12.49 -5.32
N ARG A 2 -4.76 13.62 -4.67
CA ARG A 2 -3.66 13.88 -3.75
C ARG A 2 -4.11 13.62 -2.32
N VAL A 3 -3.21 13.11 -1.49
CA VAL A 3 -3.50 12.73 -0.11
C VAL A 3 -4.27 13.80 0.67
N ASN A 4 -3.72 14.98 0.81
CA ASN A 4 -4.39 16.16 1.34
C ASN A 4 -3.51 17.41 1.19
N SER A 5 -4.09 18.57 1.50
CA SER A 5 -3.40 19.86 1.37
C SER A 5 -2.21 20.06 2.31
N ALA A 6 -2.09 19.28 3.36
CA ALA A 6 -0.99 19.39 4.32
C ALA A 6 0.28 18.63 3.89
N CYS A 7 0.15 17.66 2.97
CA CYS A 7 1.25 16.77 2.59
C CYS A 7 2.21 17.37 1.56
N SER A 8 3.38 16.79 1.44
CA SER A 8 4.36 17.10 0.40
C SER A 8 3.77 16.94 -0.99
N VAL A 9 4.23 17.79 -1.92
CA VAL A 9 3.73 17.84 -3.29
C VAL A 9 4.87 17.51 -4.23
N PRO A 10 4.75 16.46 -5.03
CA PRO A 10 5.66 16.19 -6.13
C PRO A 10 5.72 17.35 -7.12
N ASP A 11 6.86 17.50 -7.80
CA ASP A 11 7.06 18.53 -8.84
C ASP A 11 6.42 18.05 -10.15
N VAL A 12 5.12 18.31 -10.28
CA VAL A 12 4.35 18.05 -11.48
C VAL A 12 3.86 19.40 -12.03
N PRO A 13 4.01 19.67 -13.32
CA PRO A 13 3.46 20.87 -13.93
C PRO A 13 1.95 20.97 -13.72
N PRO A 14 1.36 22.17 -13.57
CA PRO A 14 -0.08 22.35 -13.38
C PRO A 14 -0.92 21.69 -14.48
N PHE A 15 -0.38 21.63 -15.69
CA PHE A 15 -0.96 20.94 -16.84
C PHE A 15 0.15 20.20 -17.57
N CYS A 16 -0.05 18.91 -17.84
CA CYS A 16 0.90 18.08 -18.56
C CYS A 16 0.20 16.94 -19.30
N ARG A 17 0.92 16.25 -20.17
CA ARG A 17 0.56 14.94 -20.69
C ARG A 17 1.27 13.89 -19.86
N TRP A 18 0.53 12.94 -19.34
CA TRP A 18 1.11 11.77 -18.67
C TRP A 18 1.02 10.59 -19.60
N ARG A 19 2.18 10.04 -19.96
CA ARG A 19 2.34 9.06 -21.03
C ARG A 19 2.85 7.73 -20.47
N ASP A 20 2.20 6.64 -20.88
CA ASP A 20 2.65 5.28 -20.58
C ASP A 20 3.76 4.81 -21.55
N SER A 21 4.24 3.56 -21.33
CA SER A 21 5.30 2.96 -22.15
C SER A 21 4.84 2.61 -23.57
N GLU A 22 3.55 2.46 -23.81
CA GLU A 22 2.95 2.17 -25.11
C GLU A 22 2.67 3.44 -25.93
N GLY A 23 2.82 4.62 -25.31
CA GLY A 23 2.57 5.91 -25.92
C GLY A 23 1.15 6.43 -25.75
N ASN A 24 0.30 5.76 -24.96
CA ASN A 24 -1.00 6.28 -24.60
C ASN A 24 -0.85 7.47 -23.65
N GLU A 25 -1.70 8.46 -23.80
CA GLU A 25 -1.59 9.71 -23.04
C GLU A 25 -2.91 10.13 -22.43
N ILE A 26 -2.79 10.73 -21.26
CA ILE A 26 -3.86 11.53 -20.68
C ILE A 26 -3.39 12.97 -20.47
N VAL A 27 -4.31 13.91 -20.56
CA VAL A 27 -4.07 15.29 -20.12
C VAL A 27 -4.37 15.38 -18.64
N LEU A 28 -3.35 15.73 -17.86
CA LEU A 28 -3.42 15.82 -16.41
C LEU A 28 -3.42 17.29 -15.97
N ALA A 29 -4.42 17.66 -15.16
CA ALA A 29 -4.42 18.90 -14.39
C ALA A 29 -3.99 18.57 -12.95
N TYR A 30 -2.78 18.98 -12.56
CA TYR A 30 -2.20 18.71 -11.25
C TYR A 30 -2.10 19.98 -10.42
N GLN A 31 -2.92 20.12 -9.40
CA GLN A 31 -2.93 21.32 -8.55
C GLN A 31 -2.36 21.02 -7.16
N GLN A 32 -1.77 22.03 -6.55
CA GLN A 32 -1.08 21.89 -5.26
C GLN A 32 -2.01 21.90 -4.05
N ASP A 33 -3.27 22.24 -4.24
CA ASP A 33 -4.28 22.31 -3.18
C ASP A 33 -5.68 22.06 -3.73
N TYR A 34 -6.69 22.00 -2.83
CA TYR A 34 -8.11 21.94 -3.17
C TYR A 34 -8.55 23.22 -3.89
N GLY A 35 -8.35 23.24 -5.20
CA GLY A 35 -8.68 24.36 -6.06
C GLY A 35 -7.65 25.50 -5.99
N THR A 36 -6.97 25.68 -7.08
CA THR A 36 -6.04 26.79 -7.29
C THR A 36 -6.28 27.40 -8.67
N GLU A 37 -5.70 28.58 -8.89
CA GLU A 37 -5.66 29.17 -10.21
C GLU A 37 -4.37 28.76 -10.92
N SER A 38 -4.51 28.24 -12.14
CA SER A 38 -3.37 27.81 -12.95
C SER A 38 -3.45 28.46 -14.33
N LEU A 39 -2.38 29.14 -14.72
CA LEU A 39 -2.26 29.77 -16.01
C LEU A 39 -1.86 28.75 -17.06
N LEU A 40 -2.52 28.75 -18.22
CA LEU A 40 -2.15 27.92 -19.35
C LEU A 40 -0.83 28.42 -20.00
N PRO A 41 -0.15 27.58 -20.79
CA PRO A 41 1.10 27.97 -21.48
C PRO A 41 0.96 29.16 -22.43
N ASP A 42 -0.26 29.51 -22.86
CA ASP A 42 -0.54 30.67 -23.70
C ASP A 42 -0.32 31.99 -22.95
N GLY A 43 -0.18 31.95 -21.63
CA GLY A 43 -0.03 33.13 -20.78
C GLY A 43 -1.25 34.06 -20.70
N LYS A 44 -2.40 33.65 -21.24
CA LYS A 44 -3.62 34.44 -21.35
C LYS A 44 -4.86 33.79 -20.74
N THR A 45 -4.91 32.47 -20.76
CA THR A 45 -6.04 31.68 -20.23
C THR A 45 -5.66 31.10 -18.87
N ALA A 46 -6.53 31.24 -17.88
CA ALA A 46 -6.37 30.60 -16.57
C ALA A 46 -7.58 29.73 -16.25
N ILE A 47 -7.30 28.61 -15.60
CA ILE A 47 -8.32 27.72 -15.02
C ILE A 47 -8.30 27.93 -13.52
N SER A 48 -9.47 28.33 -12.98
CA SER A 48 -9.68 28.52 -11.54
C SER A 48 -10.66 27.46 -11.04
N VAL A 49 -10.15 26.53 -10.24
CA VAL A 49 -10.99 25.51 -9.58
C VAL A 49 -11.28 25.99 -8.17
N ASN A 50 -12.54 26.01 -7.79
CA ASN A 50 -12.99 26.50 -6.49
C ASN A 50 -13.74 25.43 -5.75
N PHE A 51 -13.19 24.95 -4.66
CA PHE A 51 -13.81 24.00 -3.75
C PHE A 51 -14.29 24.68 -2.45
N THR A 52 -15.28 24.09 -1.80
CA THR A 52 -15.68 24.49 -0.45
C THR A 52 -14.74 23.97 0.64
N GLY A 53 -13.90 23.01 0.30
CA GLY A 53 -13.01 22.25 1.15
C GLY A 53 -13.22 20.75 1.01
N ASP A 54 -12.43 19.95 1.73
CA ASP A 54 -12.54 18.50 1.72
C ASP A 54 -13.85 18.06 2.40
N ASN A 55 -14.62 17.19 1.75
CA ASN A 55 -15.89 16.63 2.23
C ASN A 55 -16.96 17.69 2.63
N HIS A 56 -16.87 18.88 2.10
CA HIS A 56 -17.86 19.92 2.31
C HIS A 56 -18.92 19.90 1.19
N GLY A 57 -20.13 20.30 1.52
CA GLY A 57 -21.22 20.39 0.55
C GLY A 57 -21.00 21.47 -0.53
N PRO A 58 -21.93 21.61 -1.48
CA PRO A 58 -21.78 22.55 -2.58
C PRO A 58 -21.73 24.00 -2.11
N HIS A 59 -21.17 24.86 -2.93
CA HIS A 59 -21.20 26.31 -2.72
C HIS A 59 -22.64 26.83 -2.64
N ARG A 60 -22.89 27.71 -1.69
CA ARG A 60 -24.14 28.49 -1.67
C ARG A 60 -24.10 29.57 -2.75
N TYR A 61 -25.24 29.99 -3.25
CA TYR A 61 -25.34 31.04 -4.27
C TYR A 61 -24.53 32.32 -3.94
N LYS A 62 -24.57 32.76 -2.67
CA LYS A 62 -23.79 33.93 -2.22
C LYS A 62 -22.28 33.70 -2.33
N ASP A 63 -21.81 32.48 -2.12
CA ASP A 63 -20.39 32.16 -2.19
C ASP A 63 -19.92 32.14 -3.64
N VAL A 64 -20.73 31.59 -4.56
CA VAL A 64 -20.47 31.64 -6.01
C VAL A 64 -20.38 33.11 -6.47
N LYS A 65 -21.32 33.96 -6.08
CA LYS A 65 -21.26 35.39 -6.42
C LYS A 65 -20.00 36.09 -5.92
N ARG A 66 -19.59 35.76 -4.68
CA ARG A 66 -18.36 36.30 -4.09
C ARG A 66 -17.13 35.84 -4.89
N ILE A 67 -17.05 34.55 -5.23
CA ILE A 67 -15.93 34.00 -6.03
C ILE A 67 -15.79 34.75 -7.35
N TYR A 68 -16.88 34.93 -8.08
CA TYR A 68 -16.85 35.70 -9.32
C TYR A 68 -16.44 37.16 -9.13
N ALA A 69 -16.91 37.81 -8.06
CA ALA A 69 -16.51 39.18 -7.74
C ALA A 69 -15.01 39.28 -7.41
N ASP A 70 -14.49 38.35 -6.62
CA ASP A 70 -13.10 38.30 -6.24
C ASP A 70 -12.16 38.04 -7.44
N ILE A 71 -12.54 37.12 -8.33
CA ILE A 71 -11.80 36.87 -9.57
C ILE A 71 -11.79 38.11 -10.46
N ARG A 72 -12.93 38.75 -10.69
CA ARG A 72 -13.02 39.98 -11.50
C ARG A 72 -12.22 41.13 -10.89
N LYS A 73 -12.15 41.21 -9.57
CA LYS A 73 -11.35 42.23 -8.88
C LYS A 73 -9.86 42.00 -9.06
N ARG A 74 -9.41 40.73 -9.05
CA ARG A 74 -7.99 40.37 -9.28
C ARG A 74 -7.59 40.51 -10.75
N TYR A 75 -8.53 40.24 -11.66
CA TYR A 75 -8.32 40.22 -13.10
C TYR A 75 -9.34 41.11 -13.82
N PRO A 76 -9.25 42.45 -13.68
CA PRO A 76 -10.28 43.37 -14.15
C PRO A 76 -10.47 43.35 -15.68
N ASN A 77 -9.46 42.93 -16.43
CA ASN A 77 -9.49 42.88 -17.90
C ASN A 77 -9.82 41.46 -18.42
N ALA A 78 -10.07 40.47 -17.56
CA ALA A 78 -10.37 39.11 -17.97
C ALA A 78 -11.88 38.89 -18.15
N THR A 79 -12.24 38.12 -19.15
CA THR A 79 -13.58 37.54 -19.28
C THR A 79 -13.68 36.34 -18.35
N VAL A 80 -14.54 36.42 -17.31
CA VAL A 80 -14.72 35.36 -16.33
C VAL A 80 -16.01 34.60 -16.67
N VAL A 81 -15.87 33.32 -17.00
CA VAL A 81 -16.98 32.41 -17.32
C VAL A 81 -16.98 31.20 -16.38
N GLY A 82 -18.17 30.64 -16.10
CA GLY A 82 -18.27 29.33 -15.49
C GLY A 82 -18.08 28.25 -16.55
N ALA A 83 -17.36 27.20 -16.23
CA ALA A 83 -17.11 26.09 -17.13
C ALA A 83 -17.31 24.75 -16.44
N SER A 84 -17.75 23.75 -17.16
CA SER A 84 -17.74 22.35 -16.76
C SER A 84 -16.33 21.76 -16.94
N PHE A 85 -16.04 20.62 -16.28
CA PHE A 85 -14.80 19.91 -16.52
C PHE A 85 -14.64 19.44 -17.98
N ASN A 86 -15.73 19.12 -18.68
CA ASN A 86 -15.67 18.76 -20.10
C ASN A 86 -15.21 19.95 -20.98
N GLU A 87 -15.67 21.16 -20.70
CA GLU A 87 -15.22 22.37 -21.43
C GLU A 87 -13.75 22.67 -21.12
N VAL A 88 -13.32 22.52 -19.87
CA VAL A 88 -11.91 22.64 -19.48
C VAL A 88 -11.05 21.56 -20.17
N ALA A 89 -11.52 20.32 -20.19
CA ALA A 89 -10.82 19.22 -20.87
C ALA A 89 -10.69 19.49 -22.38
N ALA A 90 -11.72 20.04 -23.03
CA ALA A 90 -11.67 20.39 -24.43
C ALA A 90 -10.58 21.46 -24.72
N ILE A 91 -10.52 22.51 -23.90
CA ILE A 91 -9.48 23.55 -24.01
C ILE A 91 -8.09 22.94 -23.85
N LEU A 92 -7.87 22.10 -22.82
CA LEU A 92 -6.58 21.45 -22.58
C LEU A 92 -6.22 20.50 -23.71
N TRP A 93 -7.20 19.79 -24.28
CA TRP A 93 -6.97 18.89 -25.39
C TRP A 93 -6.55 19.59 -26.67
N GLU A 94 -7.12 20.78 -26.96
CA GLU A 94 -6.71 21.60 -28.11
C GLU A 94 -5.24 22.04 -28.05
N ILE A 95 -4.75 22.33 -26.85
CA ILE A 95 -3.36 22.80 -26.64
C ILE A 95 -2.40 21.72 -26.20
N ARG A 96 -2.81 20.46 -26.15
CA ARG A 96 -2.05 19.35 -25.55
C ARG A 96 -0.64 19.20 -26.08
N GLU A 97 -0.41 19.50 -27.37
CA GLU A 97 0.92 19.40 -27.96
C GLU A 97 1.93 20.42 -27.40
N ASN A 98 1.43 21.47 -26.75
CA ASN A 98 2.24 22.49 -26.09
C ASN A 98 2.46 22.16 -24.60
N LEU A 99 1.84 21.09 -24.08
CA LEU A 99 1.99 20.69 -22.70
C LEU A 99 3.24 19.81 -22.53
N PRO A 100 3.98 19.95 -21.41
CA PRO A 100 5.10 19.07 -21.11
C PRO A 100 4.62 17.63 -20.97
N VAL A 101 5.48 16.67 -21.32
CA VAL A 101 5.22 15.23 -21.18
C VAL A 101 5.92 14.73 -19.93
N ILE A 102 5.21 13.96 -19.12
CA ILE A 102 5.73 13.20 -17.98
C ILE A 102 5.53 11.71 -18.29
N THR A 103 6.57 10.92 -18.06
CA THR A 103 6.57 9.46 -18.18
C THR A 103 6.85 8.76 -16.85
N SER A 104 7.36 9.51 -15.87
CA SER A 104 7.70 9.01 -14.54
C SER A 104 6.48 8.86 -13.64
N GLU A 105 6.59 8.02 -12.62
CA GLU A 105 5.57 7.87 -11.58
C GLU A 105 5.42 9.15 -10.76
N ILE A 106 4.17 9.49 -10.41
CA ILE A 106 3.87 10.56 -9.45
C ILE A 106 3.69 9.88 -8.09
N GLY A 107 4.78 9.72 -7.33
CA GLY A 107 4.75 8.97 -6.08
C GLY A 107 3.81 9.57 -5.03
N ASP A 108 3.00 8.75 -4.39
CA ASP A 108 2.11 9.10 -3.28
C ASP A 108 2.31 8.12 -2.12
N THR A 109 1.91 8.52 -0.91
CA THR A 109 2.06 7.75 0.31
C THR A 109 0.73 7.20 0.87
N TRP A 110 -0.42 7.60 0.31
CA TRP A 110 -1.73 7.15 0.82
C TRP A 110 -1.88 5.63 0.80
N ILE A 111 -1.23 4.98 -0.15
CA ILE A 111 -1.19 3.52 -0.26
C ILE A 111 -0.70 2.79 1.00
N TYR A 112 0.06 3.44 1.87
CA TYR A 112 0.59 2.84 3.11
C TYR A 112 -0.53 2.32 4.01
N GLY A 113 -1.66 3.03 4.05
CA GLY A 113 -2.81 2.69 4.87
C GLY A 113 -3.44 1.34 4.53
N TYR A 114 -3.38 0.91 3.26
CA TYR A 114 -3.95 -0.38 2.84
C TYR A 114 -3.24 -1.59 3.47
N GLY A 115 -2.00 -1.44 3.92
CA GLY A 115 -1.30 -2.46 4.70
C GLY A 115 -1.94 -2.78 6.06
N SER A 116 -2.94 -1.99 6.50
CA SER A 116 -3.67 -2.19 7.75
C SER A 116 -4.77 -3.27 7.68
N ALA A 117 -5.11 -3.75 6.48
CA ALA A 117 -6.09 -4.80 6.26
C ALA A 117 -5.54 -5.89 5.31
N PRO A 118 -4.42 -6.55 5.64
CA PRO A 118 -3.71 -7.44 4.72
C PRO A 118 -4.55 -8.62 4.24
N ILE A 119 -5.43 -9.17 5.06
CA ILE A 119 -6.33 -10.29 4.69
C ILE A 119 -7.36 -9.83 3.66
N ARG A 120 -8.01 -8.68 3.88
CA ARG A 120 -8.94 -8.07 2.93
C ARG A 120 -8.26 -7.78 1.60
N MET A 121 -7.09 -7.17 1.64
CA MET A 121 -6.34 -6.82 0.45
C MET A 121 -5.85 -8.05 -0.31
N ALA A 122 -5.47 -9.13 0.38
CA ALA A 122 -5.14 -10.40 -0.27
C ALA A 122 -6.33 -10.97 -1.05
N LYS A 123 -7.53 -10.98 -0.47
CA LYS A 123 -8.77 -11.42 -1.11
C LYS A 123 -9.16 -10.52 -2.28
N PHE A 124 -9.11 -9.20 -2.12
CA PHE A 124 -9.31 -8.23 -3.19
C PHE A 124 -8.40 -8.50 -4.39
N ARG A 125 -7.10 -8.69 -4.15
CA ARG A 125 -6.11 -8.94 -5.21
C ARG A 125 -6.35 -10.25 -5.95
N VAL A 126 -6.80 -11.28 -5.26
CA VAL A 126 -7.21 -12.55 -5.87
C VAL A 126 -8.36 -12.33 -6.84
N LEU A 127 -9.41 -11.62 -6.42
CA LEU A 127 -10.57 -11.31 -7.27
C LEU A 127 -10.20 -10.40 -8.45
N SER A 128 -9.37 -9.38 -8.23
CA SER A 128 -8.88 -8.50 -9.30
C SER A 128 -8.10 -9.27 -10.38
N ARG A 129 -7.29 -10.26 -9.98
CA ARG A 129 -6.56 -11.11 -10.94
C ARG A 129 -7.47 -12.06 -11.68
N LEU A 130 -8.47 -12.62 -11.02
CA LEU A 130 -9.50 -13.42 -11.67
C LEU A 130 -10.29 -12.60 -12.68
N TYR A 131 -10.69 -11.38 -12.30
CA TYR A 131 -11.33 -10.44 -13.22
C TYR A 131 -10.49 -10.20 -14.49
N SER A 132 -9.21 -9.85 -14.32
CA SER A 132 -8.31 -9.63 -15.46
C SER A 132 -8.15 -10.88 -16.34
N LYS A 133 -8.09 -12.07 -15.72
CA LYS A 133 -8.05 -13.36 -16.41
C LYS A 133 -9.33 -13.60 -17.21
N TRP A 134 -10.48 -13.46 -16.59
CA TRP A 134 -11.79 -13.71 -17.21
C TRP A 134 -12.06 -12.73 -18.34
N LEU A 135 -11.66 -11.44 -18.17
CA LEU A 135 -11.76 -10.44 -19.23
C LEU A 135 -10.90 -10.84 -20.45
N ALA A 136 -9.66 -11.26 -20.24
CA ALA A 136 -8.77 -11.71 -21.30
C ALA A 136 -9.25 -13.00 -21.98
N GLU A 137 -10.01 -13.85 -21.28
CA GLU A 137 -10.61 -15.09 -21.79
C GLU A 137 -12.00 -14.87 -22.46
N GLY A 138 -12.51 -13.62 -22.51
CA GLY A 138 -13.83 -13.29 -23.06
C GLY A 138 -15.01 -13.89 -22.27
N LYS A 139 -14.81 -14.19 -20.98
CA LYS A 139 -15.83 -14.86 -20.15
C LYS A 139 -17.00 -13.95 -19.75
N PHE A 140 -16.88 -12.66 -19.99
CA PHE A 140 -17.96 -11.69 -19.76
C PHE A 140 -18.75 -11.34 -21.03
N ASP A 141 -18.43 -11.97 -22.18
CA ASP A 141 -19.18 -11.76 -23.41
C ASP A 141 -20.64 -12.17 -23.22
N GLY A 142 -21.55 -11.19 -23.29
CA GLY A 142 -22.97 -11.36 -22.99
C GLY A 142 -23.36 -11.28 -21.51
N TYR A 143 -22.42 -10.86 -20.64
CA TYR A 143 -22.58 -10.65 -19.19
C TYR A 143 -21.95 -9.31 -18.77
N GLU A 144 -22.04 -8.29 -19.62
CA GLU A 144 -21.40 -6.99 -19.42
C GLU A 144 -21.99 -6.24 -18.20
N ASP A 145 -23.28 -6.41 -17.93
CA ASP A 145 -23.95 -5.78 -16.78
C ASP A 145 -23.46 -6.42 -15.48
N GLU A 146 -23.42 -7.75 -15.40
CA GLU A 146 -22.91 -8.48 -14.24
C GLU A 146 -21.40 -8.19 -14.02
N MET A 147 -20.62 -8.04 -15.10
CA MET A 147 -19.23 -7.62 -15.03
C MET A 147 -19.11 -6.22 -14.41
N LEU A 148 -19.94 -5.28 -14.87
CA LEU A 148 -19.93 -3.91 -14.36
C LEU A 148 -20.33 -3.86 -12.88
N ASP A 149 -21.38 -4.57 -12.49
CA ASP A 149 -21.84 -4.65 -11.11
C ASP A 149 -20.76 -5.27 -10.21
N PHE A 150 -20.12 -6.36 -10.65
CA PHE A 150 -19.00 -6.98 -9.93
C PHE A 150 -17.83 -6.01 -9.72
N VAL A 151 -17.43 -5.29 -10.77
CA VAL A 151 -16.28 -4.36 -10.70
C VAL A 151 -16.57 -3.17 -9.82
N ILE A 152 -17.79 -2.62 -9.88
CA ILE A 152 -18.23 -1.50 -9.03
C ILE A 152 -18.17 -1.94 -7.56
N GLU A 153 -18.77 -3.08 -7.22
CA GLU A 153 -18.80 -3.59 -5.84
C GLU A 153 -17.39 -3.93 -5.33
N LEU A 154 -16.58 -4.59 -6.15
CA LEU A 154 -15.19 -4.89 -5.83
C LEU A 154 -14.36 -3.60 -5.61
N GLY A 155 -14.63 -2.57 -6.41
CA GLY A 155 -13.97 -1.28 -6.34
C GLY A 155 -14.16 -0.56 -5.00
N LEU A 156 -15.28 -0.79 -4.31
CA LEU A 156 -15.54 -0.23 -2.98
C LEU A 156 -14.51 -0.65 -1.93
N ILE A 157 -13.87 -1.81 -2.11
CA ILE A 157 -12.80 -2.29 -1.22
C ILE A 157 -11.52 -1.46 -1.39
N ALA A 158 -11.26 -0.99 -2.60
CA ALA A 158 -10.08 -0.21 -2.95
C ALA A 158 -10.29 1.31 -2.82
N GLU A 159 -11.49 1.73 -2.42
CA GLU A 159 -11.79 3.13 -2.12
C GLU A 159 -10.97 3.58 -0.89
N HIS A 160 -10.55 4.85 -0.85
CA HIS A 160 -9.58 5.34 0.15
C HIS A 160 -10.15 5.48 1.58
N THR A 161 -11.46 5.40 1.75
CA THR A 161 -12.13 5.45 3.07
C THR A 161 -12.29 4.04 3.62
N GLN A 162 -11.30 3.58 4.36
CA GLN A 162 -11.23 2.21 4.90
C GLN A 162 -11.90 2.07 6.27
N GLY A 163 -13.01 2.74 6.48
CA GLY A 163 -13.81 2.71 7.71
C GLY A 163 -14.11 4.09 8.27
N VAL A 164 -14.62 4.16 9.50
CA VAL A 164 -14.96 5.41 10.17
C VAL A 164 -13.72 6.21 10.57
N ASP A 165 -13.89 7.52 10.67
CA ASP A 165 -12.83 8.43 11.12
C ASP A 165 -12.39 8.11 12.55
N VAL A 166 -11.14 7.73 12.72
CA VAL A 166 -10.58 7.31 14.01
C VAL A 166 -10.51 8.42 15.05
N LYS A 167 -10.36 9.67 14.63
CA LYS A 167 -10.37 10.82 15.57
C LYS A 167 -11.71 10.92 16.30
N THR A 168 -12.79 10.60 15.60
CA THR A 168 -14.15 10.63 16.15
C THR A 168 -14.49 9.37 16.92
N HIS A 169 -14.05 8.20 16.43
CA HIS A 169 -14.56 6.91 16.90
C HIS A 169 -13.58 6.10 17.75
N LEU A 170 -12.29 6.39 17.78
CA LEU A 170 -11.34 5.75 18.68
C LEU A 170 -10.98 6.66 19.85
N CYS A 171 -11.92 6.86 20.76
CA CYS A 171 -11.66 7.52 22.06
C CYS A 171 -10.70 6.68 22.94
N HIS A 172 -10.49 7.07 24.19
CA HIS A 172 -9.51 6.44 25.09
C HIS A 172 -8.09 6.45 24.48
N TRP A 173 -7.61 7.64 24.17
CA TRP A 173 -6.34 7.88 23.51
C TRP A 173 -5.09 7.33 24.20
N ASN A 174 -5.21 6.92 25.47
CA ASN A 174 -4.15 6.24 26.21
C ASN A 174 -4.24 4.72 26.21
N ALA A 175 -5.25 4.13 25.55
CA ALA A 175 -5.49 2.70 25.53
C ALA A 175 -4.77 2.03 24.33
N TYR A 176 -3.44 2.19 24.24
CA TYR A 176 -2.61 1.57 23.21
C TYR A 176 -1.96 0.27 23.65
N ASP A 177 -1.48 0.18 24.90
CA ASP A 177 -0.89 -1.07 25.40
C ASP A 177 -1.94 -2.20 25.46
N MET A 178 -1.45 -3.46 25.38
CA MET A 178 -2.31 -4.63 25.20
C MET A 178 -3.39 -4.77 26.28
N ASN A 179 -3.06 -4.48 27.55
CA ASN A 179 -4.03 -4.66 28.64
C ASN A 179 -5.12 -3.60 28.59
N LYS A 180 -4.74 -2.33 28.42
CA LYS A 180 -5.69 -1.23 28.28
C LYS A 180 -6.53 -1.40 27.02
N PHE A 181 -5.90 -1.77 25.90
CA PHE A 181 -6.62 -1.98 24.65
C PHE A 181 -7.67 -3.10 24.81
N LYS A 182 -7.31 -4.25 25.36
CA LYS A 182 -8.26 -5.35 25.65
C LYS A 182 -9.43 -4.89 26.53
N ALA A 183 -9.16 -4.06 27.53
CA ALA A 183 -10.19 -3.54 28.45
C ALA A 183 -11.19 -2.60 27.75
N PHE A 184 -10.74 -1.78 26.80
CA PHE A 184 -11.58 -0.79 26.12
C PHE A 184 -12.09 -1.24 24.74
N ARG A 185 -11.62 -2.35 24.17
CA ARG A 185 -11.98 -2.80 22.82
C ARG A 185 -13.48 -3.04 22.64
N SER A 186 -14.20 -3.42 23.70
CA SER A 186 -15.65 -3.62 23.68
C SER A 186 -16.46 -2.32 23.87
N ALA A 187 -15.82 -1.17 24.09
CA ALA A 187 -16.50 0.11 24.17
C ALA A 187 -17.22 0.43 22.85
N GLU A 188 -18.35 1.13 22.92
CA GLU A 188 -19.24 1.39 21.79
C GLU A 188 -18.52 1.95 20.56
N LEU A 189 -17.67 2.96 20.72
CA LEU A 189 -16.98 3.59 19.60
C LEU A 189 -15.91 2.68 18.95
N PHE A 190 -15.24 1.84 19.75
CA PHE A 190 -14.33 0.80 19.23
C PHE A 190 -15.08 -0.27 18.45
N SER A 191 -16.22 -0.74 19.01
CA SER A 191 -17.09 -1.68 18.33
C SER A 191 -17.63 -1.13 17.02
N LYS A 192 -17.97 0.17 16.96
CA LYS A 192 -18.42 0.84 15.74
C LYS A 192 -17.29 0.91 14.69
N ALA A 193 -16.06 1.20 15.09
CA ALA A 193 -14.91 1.18 14.19
C ALA A 193 -14.70 -0.22 13.58
N GLU A 194 -14.69 -1.27 14.41
CA GLU A 194 -14.59 -2.65 13.95
C GLU A 194 -15.76 -3.08 13.08
N GLN A 195 -16.99 -2.58 13.38
CA GLN A 195 -18.14 -2.84 12.52
C GLN A 195 -17.95 -2.26 11.12
N SER A 196 -17.45 -1.04 11.00
CA SER A 196 -17.18 -0.42 9.70
C SER A 196 -16.12 -1.21 8.88
N TRP A 197 -15.13 -1.82 9.55
CA TRP A 197 -14.16 -2.69 8.87
C TRP A 197 -14.77 -4.01 8.42
N ARG A 198 -15.68 -4.61 9.22
CA ARG A 198 -16.43 -5.81 8.82
C ARG A 198 -17.37 -5.56 7.64
N GLU A 199 -17.94 -4.36 7.54
CA GLU A 199 -18.74 -3.96 6.37
C GLU A 199 -17.90 -3.92 5.09
N LEU A 200 -16.67 -3.40 5.16
CA LEU A 200 -15.74 -3.46 4.04
C LEU A 200 -15.31 -4.89 3.69
N ASP A 201 -15.12 -5.76 4.68
CA ASP A 201 -14.82 -7.18 4.45
C ASP A 201 -15.99 -7.88 3.75
N ALA A 202 -17.24 -7.48 4.04
CA ALA A 202 -18.43 -8.07 3.44
C ALA A 202 -18.55 -7.78 1.94
N TYR A 203 -17.97 -6.70 1.41
CA TYR A 203 -17.97 -6.42 -0.04
C TYR A 203 -17.32 -7.52 -0.86
N ILE A 204 -16.40 -8.32 -0.29
CA ILE A 204 -15.85 -9.52 -0.96
C ILE A 204 -16.97 -10.49 -1.34
N GLY A 205 -17.83 -10.82 -0.38
CA GLY A 205 -18.98 -11.71 -0.62
C GLY A 205 -20.03 -11.08 -1.53
N SER A 206 -20.32 -9.80 -1.34
CA SER A 206 -21.26 -9.06 -2.19
C SER A 206 -20.81 -9.07 -3.65
N ALA A 207 -19.56 -8.72 -3.93
CA ALA A 207 -19.02 -8.75 -5.29
C ALA A 207 -19.12 -10.17 -5.90
N ILE A 208 -18.73 -11.21 -5.19
CA ILE A 208 -18.84 -12.60 -5.68
C ILE A 208 -20.29 -12.95 -6.02
N SER A 209 -21.26 -12.47 -5.25
CA SER A 209 -22.68 -12.76 -5.49
C SER A 209 -23.24 -12.15 -6.79
N LEU A 210 -22.60 -11.10 -7.30
CA LEU A 210 -22.95 -10.43 -8.55
C LEU A 210 -22.36 -11.09 -9.80
N LEU A 211 -21.42 -12.02 -9.63
CA LEU A 211 -20.83 -12.76 -10.75
C LEU A 211 -21.85 -13.73 -11.39
N PRO A 212 -21.74 -13.98 -12.71
CA PRO A 212 -22.41 -15.11 -13.35
C PRO A 212 -22.13 -16.42 -12.63
N ASP A 213 -23.13 -17.32 -12.55
CA ASP A 213 -23.04 -18.56 -11.76
C ASP A 213 -21.79 -19.41 -12.07
N PHE A 214 -21.41 -19.50 -13.35
CA PHE A 214 -20.26 -20.29 -13.78
C PHE A 214 -18.89 -19.74 -13.38
N LEU A 215 -18.80 -18.47 -12.96
CA LEU A 215 -17.56 -17.85 -12.43
C LEU A 215 -17.53 -17.85 -10.88
N ARG A 216 -18.69 -17.94 -10.25
CA ARG A 216 -18.85 -17.78 -8.81
C ARG A 216 -18.09 -18.84 -8.01
N GLU A 217 -18.11 -20.09 -8.45
CA GLU A 217 -17.43 -21.18 -7.76
C GLU A 217 -15.89 -21.00 -7.77
N GLU A 218 -15.32 -20.59 -8.92
CA GLU A 218 -13.89 -20.29 -9.04
C GLU A 218 -13.49 -19.13 -8.11
N ALA A 219 -14.32 -18.09 -8.00
CA ALA A 219 -14.09 -16.95 -7.10
C ALA A 219 -14.11 -17.36 -5.62
N ILE A 220 -15.12 -18.14 -5.21
CA ILE A 220 -15.26 -18.65 -3.82
C ILE A 220 -14.04 -19.50 -3.46
N GLU A 221 -13.63 -20.42 -4.33
CA GLU A 221 -12.48 -21.29 -4.06
C GLU A 221 -11.19 -20.48 -3.95
N ALA A 222 -11.00 -19.51 -4.83
CA ALA A 222 -9.81 -18.66 -4.85
C ALA A 222 -9.70 -17.80 -3.57
N VAL A 223 -10.79 -17.20 -3.12
CA VAL A 223 -10.83 -16.44 -1.87
C VAL A 223 -10.63 -17.35 -0.65
N ALA A 224 -11.24 -18.55 -0.64
CA ALA A 224 -11.06 -19.52 0.43
C ALA A 224 -9.60 -20.02 0.56
N LYS A 225 -8.83 -20.02 -0.52
CA LYS A 225 -7.39 -20.35 -0.48
C LYS A 225 -6.58 -19.35 0.36
N VAL A 226 -6.98 -18.09 0.42
CA VAL A 226 -6.31 -17.06 1.24
C VAL A 226 -6.43 -17.39 2.73
N ASP A 227 -7.55 -17.96 3.15
CA ASP A 227 -7.82 -18.31 4.55
C ASP A 227 -7.17 -19.66 4.97
N ARG A 228 -6.62 -20.42 4.01
CA ARG A 228 -5.99 -21.71 4.30
C ARG A 228 -4.59 -21.54 4.88
N ILE A 229 -4.42 -21.95 6.11
CA ILE A 229 -3.13 -21.93 6.80
C ILE A 229 -2.62 -23.37 6.96
N SER A 230 -1.42 -23.62 6.46
CA SER A 230 -0.80 -24.96 6.54
C SER A 230 0.52 -24.89 7.30
N LEU A 231 0.45 -24.96 8.63
CA LEU A 231 1.63 -25.07 9.47
C LEU A 231 2.21 -26.47 9.39
N GLN A 232 3.52 -26.55 9.20
CA GLN A 232 4.25 -27.81 9.19
C GLN A 232 4.72 -28.16 10.61
N GLN A 233 4.75 -29.45 10.92
CA GLN A 233 5.37 -29.92 12.16
C GLN A 233 6.89 -29.95 11.98
N ILE A 234 7.62 -29.38 12.94
CA ILE A 234 9.07 -29.34 12.97
C ILE A 234 9.55 -29.90 14.28
N ASP A 235 10.12 -31.10 14.25
CA ASP A 235 10.55 -31.80 15.46
C ASP A 235 11.99 -31.47 15.86
N LYS A 236 12.78 -30.92 14.94
CA LYS A 236 14.22 -30.66 15.16
C LYS A 236 14.46 -29.24 15.65
N LYS A 237 14.71 -29.08 16.93
CA LYS A 237 15.24 -27.83 17.49
C LYS A 237 16.66 -27.58 16.96
N VAL A 238 16.98 -26.32 16.70
CA VAL A 238 18.30 -25.86 16.29
C VAL A 238 18.80 -24.77 17.25
N SER A 239 20.11 -24.54 17.28
CA SER A 239 20.65 -23.36 17.95
C SER A 239 20.06 -22.11 17.26
N VAL A 240 19.67 -21.13 18.08
CA VAL A 240 19.06 -19.87 17.61
C VAL A 240 19.98 -19.19 16.61
N LYS A 241 19.48 -18.90 15.42
CA LYS A 241 20.21 -18.26 14.32
C LYS A 241 19.34 -17.31 13.53
N ASP A 242 19.96 -16.51 12.69
CA ASP A 242 19.25 -15.62 11.78
C ASP A 242 18.49 -16.41 10.70
N ILE A 243 17.40 -15.82 10.22
CA ILE A 243 16.59 -16.37 9.12
C ILE A 243 17.31 -16.27 7.77
N ALA A 244 18.33 -15.40 7.67
CA ALA A 244 19.03 -15.16 6.42
C ALA A 244 19.51 -16.46 5.77
N GLN A 245 19.06 -16.69 4.54
CA GLN A 245 19.43 -17.88 3.76
C GLN A 245 19.45 -17.60 2.25
N PRO A 246 20.38 -18.22 1.51
CA PRO A 246 20.38 -18.15 0.07
C PRO A 246 19.13 -18.84 -0.50
N LEU A 247 18.53 -18.25 -1.52
CA LEU A 247 17.48 -18.86 -2.33
C LEU A 247 18.08 -19.48 -3.59
N MET A 248 18.84 -18.67 -4.31
CA MET A 248 19.58 -19.08 -5.50
C MET A 248 20.88 -18.28 -5.52
N LYS A 249 21.81 -18.68 -6.41
CA LYS A 249 23.06 -17.91 -6.56
C LYS A 249 22.75 -16.47 -6.97
N GLY A 250 23.08 -15.52 -6.11
CA GLY A 250 22.90 -14.08 -6.32
C GLY A 250 21.65 -13.48 -5.70
N ILE A 251 20.77 -14.26 -5.06
CA ILE A 251 19.59 -13.75 -4.32
C ILE A 251 19.35 -14.54 -3.03
N ARG A 252 18.91 -13.85 -1.97
CA ARG A 252 18.70 -14.41 -0.64
C ARG A 252 17.55 -13.74 0.09
N ILE A 253 16.96 -14.45 1.06
CA ILE A 253 16.18 -13.84 2.14
C ILE A 253 17.18 -13.24 3.13
N THR A 254 16.91 -12.02 3.58
CA THR A 254 17.76 -11.34 4.58
C THR A 254 17.12 -11.26 5.95
N GLY A 255 15.80 -11.30 6.06
CA GLY A 255 15.14 -11.29 7.35
C GLY A 255 13.62 -11.29 7.29
N LEU A 256 13.00 -11.64 8.41
CA LEU A 256 11.65 -11.26 8.79
C LEU A 256 11.79 -10.31 9.98
N SER A 257 11.24 -9.10 9.86
CA SER A 257 11.35 -8.10 10.92
C SER A 257 9.99 -7.61 11.39
N TYR A 258 9.94 -7.26 12.66
CA TYR A 258 8.85 -6.56 13.33
C TYR A 258 9.35 -5.18 13.73
N GLN A 259 8.52 -4.17 13.53
CA GLN A 259 8.79 -2.81 13.98
C GLN A 259 7.66 -2.31 14.85
N MET A 260 8.01 -1.56 15.87
CA MET A 260 7.11 -0.75 16.69
C MET A 260 7.62 0.68 16.68
N PHE A 261 6.70 1.63 16.75
CA PHE A 261 6.98 3.05 16.60
C PHE A 261 6.47 3.83 17.81
N ASP A 262 7.23 4.84 18.23
CA ASP A 262 6.86 5.76 19.29
C ASP A 262 6.37 7.11 18.72
N ALA A 263 5.98 8.03 19.61
CA ALA A 263 5.51 9.36 19.23
C ALA A 263 6.60 10.20 18.53
N LYS A 264 7.88 9.95 18.81
CA LYS A 264 8.99 10.66 18.18
C LYS A 264 9.18 10.22 16.72
N ASP A 265 8.96 8.92 16.42
CA ASP A 265 9.00 8.41 15.05
C ASP A 265 7.93 9.11 14.19
N TYR A 266 6.71 9.27 14.73
CA TYR A 266 5.64 10.01 14.05
C TYR A 266 5.98 11.48 13.87
N ALA A 267 6.51 12.15 14.89
CA ALA A 267 6.91 13.55 14.78
C ALA A 267 7.99 13.75 13.69
N ASN A 268 8.95 12.82 13.60
CA ASN A 268 9.99 12.83 12.58
C ASN A 268 9.42 12.58 11.17
N PHE A 269 8.50 11.62 11.03
CA PHE A 269 7.80 11.34 9.78
C PHE A 269 7.01 12.56 9.32
N GLN A 270 6.18 13.13 10.19
CA GLN A 270 5.36 14.30 9.89
C GLN A 270 6.18 15.53 9.51
N CYS A 271 7.33 15.75 10.17
CA CYS A 271 8.25 16.84 9.82
C CYS A 271 8.80 16.71 8.39
N ARG A 272 8.99 15.50 7.89
CA ARG A 272 9.50 15.25 6.53
C ARG A 272 8.39 15.23 5.49
N TYR A 273 7.24 14.66 5.84
CA TYR A 273 6.14 14.42 4.91
C TYR A 273 5.21 15.61 4.76
N MET A 274 4.94 16.35 5.84
CA MET A 274 3.97 17.45 5.84
C MET A 274 4.65 18.78 5.50
N ARG A 275 4.10 19.52 4.53
CA ARG A 275 4.51 20.91 4.22
C ARG A 275 3.91 21.94 5.18
N THR A 276 2.72 21.65 5.72
CA THR A 276 2.05 22.39 6.79
C THR A 276 1.63 21.39 7.87
N ARG A 277 1.58 21.83 9.12
CA ARG A 277 1.29 20.93 10.25
C ARG A 277 0.07 21.42 11.04
N PRO A 278 -1.12 21.46 10.42
CA PRO A 278 -2.34 21.78 11.15
C PRO A 278 -2.67 20.66 12.13
N GLU A 279 -3.38 20.97 13.19
CA GLU A 279 -3.76 20.02 14.24
C GLU A 279 -4.49 18.80 13.68
N TRP A 280 -5.44 19.02 12.78
CA TRP A 280 -6.17 17.94 12.13
C TRP A 280 -5.25 17.00 11.30
N GLY A 281 -4.27 17.57 10.62
CA GLY A 281 -3.33 16.78 9.81
C GLY A 281 -2.36 15.97 10.66
N ILE A 282 -1.92 16.52 11.81
CA ILE A 282 -1.12 15.77 12.79
C ILE A 282 -1.92 14.58 13.32
N ALA A 283 -3.20 14.76 13.60
CA ALA A 283 -4.07 13.70 14.08
C ALA A 283 -4.33 12.63 12.99
N ASP A 284 -4.59 13.05 11.74
CA ASP A 284 -4.85 12.14 10.62
C ASP A 284 -3.64 11.26 10.26
N LEU A 285 -2.46 11.86 10.25
CA LEU A 285 -1.21 11.20 9.84
C LEU A 285 -0.39 10.72 11.04
N GLY A 286 -1.02 10.60 12.20
CA GLY A 286 -0.40 10.23 13.45
C GLY A 286 -1.20 9.20 14.24
N LYS A 287 -0.83 9.07 15.50
CA LYS A 287 -1.50 8.23 16.49
C LYS A 287 -1.78 9.09 17.72
N THR A 288 -2.93 9.76 17.73
CA THR A 288 -3.34 10.66 18.82
C THR A 288 -3.24 9.98 20.18
N GLY A 289 -2.55 10.60 21.13
CA GLY A 289 -2.38 10.09 22.50
C GLY A 289 -1.22 9.10 22.66
N LEU A 290 -0.49 8.75 21.59
CA LEU A 290 0.67 7.85 21.65
C LEU A 290 1.79 8.41 22.56
N GLU A 291 1.92 9.73 22.63
CA GLU A 291 2.85 10.45 23.50
C GLU A 291 2.61 10.20 25.00
N ASN A 292 1.41 9.72 25.36
CA ASN A 292 1.03 9.39 26.74
C ASN A 292 1.15 7.90 27.06
N THR A 293 1.91 7.16 26.25
CA THR A 293 2.07 5.71 26.36
C THR A 293 3.55 5.32 26.57
N GLU A 294 3.78 4.07 26.89
CA GLU A 294 5.12 3.48 26.98
C GLU A 294 5.58 2.86 25.64
N ALA A 295 5.00 3.31 24.52
CA ALA A 295 5.43 2.85 23.19
C ALA A 295 6.93 3.12 22.97
N VAL A 296 7.62 2.15 22.40
CA VAL A 296 9.06 2.22 22.13
C VAL A 296 9.33 2.10 20.64
N SER A 297 10.30 2.84 20.13
CA SER A 297 10.83 2.66 18.79
C SER A 297 11.72 1.45 18.75
N ALA A 298 11.41 0.46 17.94
CA ALA A 298 12.17 -0.77 17.81
C ALA A 298 12.07 -1.42 16.43
N ALA A 299 13.16 -2.03 15.99
CA ALA A 299 13.21 -2.93 14.83
C ALA A 299 13.85 -4.25 15.27
N ILE A 300 13.10 -5.34 15.18
CA ILE A 300 13.47 -6.64 15.74
C ILE A 300 13.44 -7.69 14.62
N ASN A 301 14.56 -8.38 14.42
CA ASN A 301 14.65 -9.46 13.45
C ASN A 301 14.27 -10.81 14.10
N ALA A 302 13.43 -11.56 13.42
CA ALA A 302 13.06 -12.92 13.82
C ALA A 302 14.27 -13.86 13.80
N LYS A 303 14.24 -14.85 14.68
CA LYS A 303 15.24 -15.90 14.80
C LYS A 303 14.61 -17.26 14.54
N VAL A 304 15.39 -18.15 13.93
CA VAL A 304 15.03 -19.56 13.73
C VAL A 304 15.28 -20.32 15.01
N ILE A 305 14.26 -21.02 15.51
CA ILE A 305 14.33 -21.85 16.74
C ILE A 305 14.18 -23.34 16.46
N ALA A 306 13.56 -23.71 15.35
CA ALA A 306 13.49 -25.08 14.88
C ALA A 306 13.53 -25.11 13.35
N GLN A 307 14.09 -26.16 12.77
CA GLN A 307 14.25 -26.26 11.32
C GLN A 307 14.23 -27.71 10.86
N SER A 308 13.51 -27.97 9.77
CA SER A 308 13.51 -29.23 9.03
C SER A 308 14.01 -28.97 7.60
N VAL A 309 14.86 -29.85 7.10
CA VAL A 309 15.37 -29.78 5.72
C VAL A 309 15.09 -31.09 5.02
N ILE A 310 14.36 -31.03 3.91
CA ILE A 310 13.99 -32.17 3.08
C ILE A 310 14.63 -31.99 1.71
N LYS A 311 15.32 -33.02 1.25
CA LYS A 311 15.93 -33.04 -0.10
C LYS A 311 15.26 -34.12 -0.93
N ASP A 312 14.86 -33.76 -2.11
CA ASP A 312 14.29 -34.67 -3.10
C ASP A 312 14.96 -34.52 -4.47
N LYS A 313 14.38 -35.17 -5.48
CA LYS A 313 14.93 -35.14 -6.85
C LYS A 313 14.77 -33.76 -7.53
N GLU A 314 13.83 -32.93 -7.05
CA GLU A 314 13.48 -31.66 -7.67
C GLU A 314 14.14 -30.47 -6.97
N GLY A 315 14.32 -30.56 -5.66
CA GLY A 315 14.84 -29.43 -4.91
C GLY A 315 15.16 -29.72 -3.43
N VAL A 316 15.38 -28.62 -2.72
CA VAL A 316 15.59 -28.61 -1.27
C VAL A 316 14.51 -27.75 -0.63
N ARG A 317 13.75 -28.34 0.27
CA ARG A 317 12.74 -27.65 1.08
C ARG A 317 13.26 -27.44 2.50
N THR A 318 13.18 -26.21 2.99
CA THR A 318 13.57 -25.83 4.35
C THR A 318 12.39 -25.19 5.04
N VAL A 319 11.89 -25.84 6.08
CA VAL A 319 10.83 -25.28 6.93
C VAL A 319 11.43 -24.83 8.25
N SER A 320 11.18 -23.59 8.63
CA SER A 320 11.74 -23.00 9.84
C SER A 320 10.64 -22.43 10.73
N GLU A 321 10.67 -22.77 12.00
CA GLU A 321 9.87 -22.11 13.05
C GLU A 321 10.65 -20.90 13.54
N LEU A 322 9.94 -19.78 13.67
CA LEU A 322 10.54 -18.49 13.97
C LEU A 322 10.00 -17.92 15.30
N THR A 323 10.79 -17.07 15.91
CA THR A 323 10.38 -16.26 17.07
C THR A 323 11.02 -14.89 16.99
N PHE A 324 10.36 -13.88 17.55
CA PHE A 324 11.03 -12.62 17.84
C PHE A 324 11.69 -12.72 19.23
N PRO A 325 12.93 -12.27 19.37
CA PRO A 325 13.58 -12.22 20.68
C PRO A 325 12.86 -11.23 21.59
N VAL A 326 12.97 -11.44 22.90
CA VAL A 326 12.48 -10.50 23.90
C VAL A 326 13.19 -9.16 23.72
N TYR A 327 12.41 -8.10 23.69
CA TYR A 327 12.92 -6.74 23.59
C TYR A 327 12.36 -5.90 24.74
N THR A 328 13.21 -5.13 25.41
CA THR A 328 12.81 -4.30 26.56
C THR A 328 11.75 -3.29 26.14
N GLY A 329 10.64 -3.25 26.85
CA GLY A 329 9.50 -2.36 26.56
C GLY A 329 8.49 -2.91 25.55
N ILE A 330 8.69 -4.11 24.98
CA ILE A 330 7.72 -4.76 24.10
C ILE A 330 7.24 -6.06 24.75
N SER A 331 5.93 -6.17 24.96
CA SER A 331 5.30 -7.40 25.40
C SER A 331 5.37 -8.47 24.30
N THR A 332 5.70 -9.69 24.64
CA THR A 332 5.66 -10.82 23.69
C THR A 332 4.24 -11.17 23.23
N GLU A 333 3.22 -10.67 23.90
CA GLU A 333 1.81 -10.85 23.51
C GLU A 333 1.43 -10.10 22.22
N VAL A 334 2.26 -9.18 21.72
CA VAL A 334 2.01 -8.50 20.46
C VAL A 334 2.36 -9.36 19.23
N TYR A 335 3.14 -10.42 19.42
CA TYR A 335 3.60 -11.27 18.32
C TYR A 335 2.56 -12.33 17.93
N PRO A 336 2.59 -12.81 16.68
CA PRO A 336 1.82 -14.00 16.29
C PRO A 336 2.11 -15.20 17.19
N GLU A 337 1.10 -16.03 17.43
CA GLU A 337 1.25 -17.27 18.25
C GLU A 337 2.33 -18.19 17.66
N ARG A 338 2.38 -18.30 16.33
CA ARG A 338 3.41 -19.01 15.59
C ARG A 338 3.79 -18.28 14.32
N MET A 339 5.05 -18.42 13.93
CA MET A 339 5.56 -17.93 12.67
C MET A 339 6.41 -19.00 11.99
N GLN A 340 6.16 -19.24 10.72
CA GLN A 340 6.95 -20.19 9.94
C GLN A 340 7.38 -19.59 8.62
N THR A 341 8.55 -19.98 8.14
CA THR A 341 8.90 -19.89 6.73
C THR A 341 9.06 -21.29 6.16
N ASP A 342 8.52 -21.46 4.96
CA ASP A 342 8.67 -22.66 4.15
C ASP A 342 9.32 -22.24 2.83
N VAL A 343 10.54 -22.69 2.61
CA VAL A 343 11.37 -22.28 1.47
C VAL A 343 11.75 -23.51 0.68
N TRP A 344 11.28 -23.57 -0.56
CA TRP A 344 11.70 -24.60 -1.52
C TRP A 344 12.60 -23.97 -2.58
N VAL A 345 13.71 -24.62 -2.93
CA VAL A 345 14.66 -24.19 -3.94
C VAL A 345 14.91 -25.31 -4.91
N ALA A 346 14.68 -25.08 -6.18
CA ALA A 346 14.92 -26.06 -7.25
C ALA A 346 16.42 -26.38 -7.40
N ASN A 347 16.76 -27.66 -7.64
CA ASN A 347 18.14 -28.11 -7.83
C ASN A 347 18.86 -27.39 -8.97
N ASN A 348 18.14 -26.96 -10.00
CA ASN A 348 18.68 -26.21 -11.13
C ASN A 348 18.95 -24.73 -10.84
N GLN A 349 18.64 -24.23 -9.63
CA GLN A 349 18.85 -22.86 -9.20
C GLN A 349 18.14 -21.79 -10.06
N LYS A 350 17.00 -22.15 -10.69
CA LYS A 350 16.23 -21.21 -11.52
C LYS A 350 14.92 -20.77 -10.90
N ARG A 351 14.45 -21.48 -9.85
CA ARG A 351 13.19 -21.19 -9.16
C ARG A 351 13.31 -21.46 -7.67
N ALA A 352 12.72 -20.60 -6.89
CA ALA A 352 12.47 -20.81 -5.47
C ALA A 352 11.04 -20.38 -5.12
N GLU A 353 10.47 -21.02 -4.11
CA GLU A 353 9.17 -20.68 -3.55
C GLU A 353 9.34 -20.40 -2.07
N VAL A 354 8.70 -19.34 -1.60
CA VAL A 354 8.79 -18.92 -0.20
C VAL A 354 7.38 -18.68 0.31
N SER A 355 7.01 -19.35 1.40
CA SER A 355 5.82 -19.02 2.17
C SER A 355 6.25 -18.47 3.52
N CYS A 356 5.67 -17.35 3.92
CA CYS A 356 5.84 -16.76 5.24
C CYS A 356 4.48 -16.75 5.94
N ILE A 357 4.36 -17.45 7.06
CA ILE A 357 3.10 -17.66 7.78
C ILE A 357 3.15 -16.88 9.08
N LEU A 358 2.17 -15.98 9.26
CA LEU A 358 1.84 -15.35 10.53
C LEU A 358 0.55 -16.02 11.05
N TYR A 359 0.63 -16.81 12.11
CA TYR A 359 -0.49 -17.57 12.61
C TYR A 359 -1.02 -16.98 13.91
N ARG A 360 -2.32 -16.68 13.95
CA ARG A 360 -3.04 -16.08 15.07
C ARG A 360 -2.31 -14.83 15.60
N LYS A 361 -2.03 -13.90 14.71
CA LYS A 361 -1.55 -12.58 15.08
C LYS A 361 -2.63 -11.88 15.90
N PRO A 362 -2.32 -11.39 17.10
CA PRO A 362 -3.28 -10.69 17.95
C PRO A 362 -3.59 -9.30 17.41
N ALA A 363 -4.76 -8.76 17.78
CA ALA A 363 -5.03 -7.33 17.58
C ALA A 363 -4.09 -6.49 18.46
N VAL A 364 -3.37 -5.58 17.84
CA VAL A 364 -2.41 -4.67 18.50
C VAL A 364 -2.70 -3.26 18.04
N ARG A 365 -3.02 -2.37 18.99
CA ARG A 365 -3.28 -0.95 18.68
C ARG A 365 -2.00 -0.11 18.65
N LEU A 366 -0.93 -0.54 19.33
CA LEU A 366 0.38 0.08 19.19
C LEU A 366 0.81 0.09 17.73
N PRO A 367 1.44 1.17 17.23
CA PRO A 367 1.86 1.24 15.84
C PRO A 367 2.91 0.19 15.53
N GLU A 368 2.63 -0.66 14.55
CA GLU A 368 3.49 -1.78 14.20
C GLU A 368 3.56 -2.03 12.69
N SER A 369 4.61 -2.71 12.26
CA SER A 369 4.73 -3.25 10.91
C SER A 369 5.58 -4.52 10.85
N TYR A 370 5.26 -5.39 9.89
CA TYR A 370 5.97 -6.64 9.60
C TYR A 370 6.56 -6.61 8.19
N TRP A 371 7.78 -7.12 8.04
CA TRP A 371 8.52 -7.08 6.78
C TRP A 371 9.22 -8.39 6.48
N LEU A 372 9.07 -8.90 5.26
CA LEU A 372 9.94 -9.95 4.71
C LEU A 372 10.90 -9.31 3.71
N SER A 373 12.19 -9.55 3.89
CA SER A 373 13.26 -8.84 3.20
C SER A 373 14.07 -9.77 2.30
N PHE A 374 14.34 -9.28 1.09
CA PHE A 374 15.19 -9.93 0.10
C PHE A 374 16.36 -9.01 -0.28
N SER A 375 17.48 -9.60 -0.68
CA SER A 375 18.60 -8.87 -1.26
C SER A 375 19.19 -9.67 -2.40
N ALA A 376 19.74 -8.98 -3.39
CA ALA A 376 20.51 -9.59 -4.47
C ALA A 376 21.87 -8.90 -4.58
N ASP A 377 22.82 -9.60 -5.21
CA ASP A 377 24.14 -9.04 -5.46
C ASP A 377 24.09 -8.10 -6.68
N ASP A 378 24.79 -6.97 -6.61
CA ASP A 378 24.98 -6.01 -7.71
C ASP A 378 23.67 -5.52 -8.35
N ILE A 379 22.73 -5.01 -7.55
CA ILE A 379 21.45 -4.48 -8.04
C ILE A 379 21.67 -3.24 -8.92
N LEU A 380 21.29 -3.35 -10.19
CA LEU A 380 21.35 -2.26 -11.18
C LEU A 380 20.05 -1.43 -11.19
N SER A 381 18.90 -2.11 -11.30
CA SER A 381 17.58 -1.48 -11.25
C SER A 381 16.54 -2.43 -10.63
N ILE A 382 15.40 -1.86 -10.22
CA ILE A 382 14.26 -2.58 -9.66
C ILE A 382 13.03 -2.12 -10.43
N VAL A 383 12.49 -3.03 -11.23
CA VAL A 383 11.33 -2.75 -12.09
C VAL A 383 10.12 -3.46 -11.53
N ALA A 384 9.07 -2.74 -11.24
CA ALA A 384 7.80 -3.32 -10.80
C ALA A 384 6.79 -3.37 -11.94
N GLU A 385 5.91 -4.33 -11.86
CA GLU A 385 4.68 -4.31 -12.64
C GLU A 385 3.60 -3.62 -11.80
N LYS A 386 3.01 -2.57 -12.37
CA LYS A 386 1.94 -1.77 -11.78
C LYS A 386 0.83 -1.59 -12.83
N THR A 387 -0.32 -2.18 -12.60
CA THR A 387 -1.50 -2.08 -13.49
C THR A 387 -1.22 -2.35 -14.97
N GLY A 388 -0.36 -3.34 -15.25
CA GLY A 388 0.05 -3.70 -16.62
C GLY A 388 1.35 -3.05 -17.08
N GLU A 389 1.75 -1.91 -16.50
CA GLU A 389 2.98 -1.20 -16.86
C GLU A 389 4.20 -1.72 -16.10
N ARG A 390 5.35 -1.69 -16.79
CA ARG A 390 6.66 -2.01 -16.20
C ARG A 390 7.41 -0.72 -15.89
N ILE A 391 7.52 -0.39 -14.62
CA ILE A 391 8.05 0.89 -14.14
C ILE A 391 9.31 0.65 -13.30
N ASP A 392 10.41 1.35 -13.59
CA ASP A 392 11.53 1.43 -12.66
C ASP A 392 11.05 2.17 -11.40
N LEU A 393 11.13 1.52 -10.25
CA LEU A 393 10.62 2.06 -8.98
C LEU A 393 11.30 3.35 -8.56
N LEU A 394 12.47 3.66 -9.11
CA LEU A 394 13.20 4.88 -8.78
C LEU A 394 12.92 6.02 -9.79
N ASP A 395 12.22 5.71 -10.89
CA ASP A 395 11.77 6.72 -11.86
C ASP A 395 10.47 7.38 -11.38
N VAL A 396 10.62 8.22 -10.37
CA VAL A 396 9.55 9.03 -9.78
C VAL A 396 9.86 10.50 -10.05
N VAL A 397 8.85 11.30 -10.33
CA VAL A 397 8.99 12.75 -10.53
C VAL A 397 9.78 13.42 -9.38
N PRO A 398 10.46 14.53 -9.60
CA PRO A 398 11.17 15.25 -8.55
C PRO A 398 10.24 15.53 -7.35
N ARG A 399 10.76 15.40 -6.14
CA ARG A 399 10.04 15.53 -4.86
C ARG A 399 8.91 14.52 -4.63
N GLY A 400 8.73 13.52 -5.51
CA GLY A 400 7.88 12.36 -5.25
C GLY A 400 8.52 11.39 -4.25
N ASN A 401 7.70 10.59 -3.57
CA ASN A 401 8.18 9.56 -2.65
C ASN A 401 8.82 8.40 -3.42
N ARG A 402 10.03 7.99 -3.00
CA ARG A 402 10.80 6.88 -3.59
C ARG A 402 11.03 5.71 -2.65
N GLN A 403 10.43 5.73 -1.46
CA GLN A 403 10.72 4.73 -0.44
C GLN A 403 9.77 3.56 -0.51
N MET A 404 8.46 3.81 -0.53
CA MET A 404 7.43 2.79 -0.56
C MET A 404 6.60 2.86 -1.84
N HIS A 405 6.36 1.70 -2.42
CA HIS A 405 5.64 1.55 -3.66
C HIS A 405 4.56 0.48 -3.55
N GLY A 406 3.42 0.68 -4.22
CA GLY A 406 2.46 -0.38 -4.50
C GLY A 406 2.89 -1.16 -5.75
N ILE A 407 2.72 -2.47 -5.72
CA ILE A 407 2.96 -3.33 -6.89
C ILE A 407 1.74 -4.19 -7.17
N ASP A 408 1.54 -4.58 -8.42
CA ASP A 408 0.47 -5.54 -8.74
C ASP A 408 0.97 -6.98 -8.60
N ARG A 409 1.72 -7.52 -9.55
CA ARG A 409 2.03 -8.97 -9.57
C ARG A 409 3.45 -9.29 -9.16
N TYR A 410 4.43 -8.54 -9.65
CA TYR A 410 5.84 -8.89 -9.46
C TYR A 410 6.76 -7.68 -9.49
N ILE A 411 7.98 -7.93 -9.04
CA ILE A 411 9.13 -7.06 -9.27
C ILE A 411 10.24 -7.83 -9.96
N ASP A 412 11.01 -7.15 -10.79
CA ASP A 412 12.23 -7.62 -11.41
C ASP A 412 13.43 -6.93 -10.79
N ILE A 413 14.28 -7.68 -10.11
CA ILE A 413 15.58 -7.21 -9.61
C ILE A 413 16.60 -7.47 -10.71
N VAL A 414 17.02 -6.43 -11.41
CA VAL A 414 18.02 -6.50 -12.45
C VAL A 414 19.41 -6.40 -11.84
N THR A 415 20.26 -7.38 -12.10
CA THR A 415 21.63 -7.45 -11.56
C THR A 415 22.63 -7.65 -12.70
N SER A 416 23.92 -7.49 -12.41
CA SER A 416 24.99 -7.81 -13.37
C SER A 416 24.97 -9.29 -13.84
N ASN A 417 24.41 -10.19 -13.03
CA ASN A 417 24.39 -11.64 -13.23
C ASN A 417 23.06 -12.20 -13.74
N GLY A 418 22.12 -11.33 -14.13
CA GLY A 418 20.78 -11.68 -14.62
C GLY A 418 19.67 -10.99 -13.84
N THR A 419 18.45 -11.32 -14.17
CA THR A 419 17.26 -10.75 -13.55
C THR A 419 16.57 -11.79 -12.67
N PHE A 420 16.22 -11.40 -11.46
CA PHE A 420 15.37 -12.20 -10.57
C PHE A 420 13.99 -11.58 -10.49
N ARG A 421 12.98 -12.33 -10.92
CA ARG A 421 11.57 -11.94 -10.75
C ARG A 421 11.04 -12.48 -9.44
N ILE A 422 10.45 -11.63 -8.64
CA ILE A 422 9.72 -12.00 -7.42
C ILE A 422 8.25 -11.72 -7.62
N TRP A 423 7.45 -12.77 -7.73
CA TRP A 423 6.00 -12.71 -7.70
C TRP A 423 5.54 -12.63 -6.24
N SER A 424 4.56 -11.79 -5.96
CA SER A 424 3.92 -11.69 -4.64
C SER A 424 2.41 -11.72 -4.78
N ASN A 425 1.78 -12.66 -4.10
CA ASN A 425 0.33 -12.78 -4.14
C ASN A 425 -0.36 -11.86 -3.13
N GLU A 426 0.08 -11.87 -1.89
CA GLU A 426 -0.59 -11.18 -0.78
C GLU A 426 0.08 -9.84 -0.44
N ALA A 427 1.41 -9.79 -0.40
CA ALA A 427 2.16 -8.58 -0.10
C ALA A 427 2.33 -7.70 -1.34
N PHE A 428 1.81 -6.48 -1.28
CA PHE A 428 1.79 -5.55 -2.41
C PHE A 428 2.50 -4.22 -2.13
N LEU A 429 2.80 -3.92 -0.88
CA LEU A 429 3.61 -2.76 -0.50
C LEU A 429 5.06 -3.17 -0.34
N ILE A 430 5.95 -2.42 -0.96
CA ILE A 430 7.39 -2.69 -0.89
C ILE A 430 8.17 -1.41 -0.57
N ASN A 431 9.24 -1.56 0.20
CA ASN A 431 10.25 -0.53 0.37
C ASN A 431 11.55 -0.96 -0.33
N VAL A 432 12.27 0.02 -0.85
CA VAL A 432 13.62 -0.15 -1.39
C VAL A 432 14.62 0.39 -0.39
N GLY A 433 15.66 -0.38 -0.09
CA GLY A 433 16.80 0.03 0.73
C GLY A 433 16.63 -0.17 2.22
N GLU A 434 15.49 0.13 2.80
CA GLU A 434 15.24 -0.01 4.24
C GLU A 434 13.81 -0.49 4.52
N ALA A 435 13.68 -1.46 5.42
CA ALA A 435 12.37 -1.86 5.95
C ALA A 435 11.92 -0.82 6.98
N CYS A 436 11.09 0.13 6.59
CA CYS A 436 10.55 1.14 7.50
C CYS A 436 9.20 1.66 7.07
N GLY A 437 8.19 1.52 7.94
CA GLY A 437 6.82 1.92 7.65
C GLY A 437 6.56 3.43 7.77
N LEU A 438 7.39 4.18 8.51
CA LEU A 438 7.32 5.63 8.66
C LEU A 438 8.47 6.35 7.95
N ASN A 439 9.01 5.75 6.89
CA ASN A 439 10.04 6.37 6.10
C ASN A 439 9.44 7.13 4.93
N TYR A 440 9.60 8.44 4.95
CA TYR A 440 9.31 9.29 3.80
C TYR A 440 10.59 10.01 3.39
N SER A 441 10.97 9.84 2.13
CA SER A 441 12.10 10.55 1.54
C SER A 441 11.91 10.73 0.05
N THR A 442 12.32 11.87 -0.45
CA THR A 442 12.42 12.19 -1.88
C THR A 442 13.80 11.87 -2.45
N ASN A 443 14.74 11.42 -1.61
CA ASN A 443 16.05 11.00 -2.03
C ASN A 443 16.01 9.58 -2.62
N TYR A 444 16.96 9.27 -3.47
CA TYR A 444 17.14 7.91 -3.98
C TYR A 444 17.55 6.98 -2.83
N PRO A 445 16.82 5.88 -2.61
CA PRO A 445 17.19 4.87 -1.62
C PRO A 445 18.46 4.11 -2.07
N ASP A 446 19.18 3.59 -1.10
CA ASP A 446 20.30 2.67 -1.37
C ASP A 446 19.76 1.29 -1.76
N LYS A 447 19.79 0.96 -3.04
CA LYS A 447 19.33 -0.34 -3.57
C LYS A 447 20.04 -1.53 -2.93
N CYS A 448 21.30 -1.35 -2.48
CA CYS A 448 22.08 -2.41 -1.84
C CYS A 448 21.48 -2.84 -0.49
N GLY A 449 20.68 -1.98 0.15
CA GLY A 449 19.94 -2.33 1.36
C GLY A 449 18.87 -3.40 1.15
N GLY A 450 18.47 -3.65 -0.10
CA GLY A 450 17.54 -4.72 -0.47
C GLY A 450 16.12 -4.23 -0.75
N ILE A 451 15.21 -5.20 -0.79
CA ILE A 451 13.79 -5.00 -1.06
C ILE A 451 12.99 -5.64 0.06
N HIS A 452 12.05 -4.87 0.59
CA HIS A 452 11.32 -5.23 1.79
C HIS A 452 9.83 -5.24 1.50
N PHE A 453 9.20 -6.40 1.57
CA PHE A 453 7.77 -6.57 1.42
C PHE A 453 7.06 -6.32 2.76
N ASN A 454 6.14 -5.36 2.80
CA ASN A 454 5.29 -5.14 3.97
C ASN A 454 4.24 -6.25 4.06
N LEU A 455 4.26 -7.00 5.15
CA LEU A 455 3.31 -8.08 5.42
C LEU A 455 2.08 -7.61 6.18
N GLY A 456 2.06 -6.36 6.57
CA GLY A 456 0.99 -5.70 7.29
C GLY A 456 1.51 -4.64 8.22
N ASN A 457 0.70 -3.61 8.42
CA ASN A 457 0.98 -2.52 9.34
C ASN A 457 -0.34 -1.92 9.87
N ASN A 458 -0.25 -1.00 10.82
CA ASN A 458 -1.39 -0.20 11.29
C ASN A 458 -0.98 1.26 11.50
N LEU A 459 -0.08 1.76 10.66
CA LEU A 459 0.64 3.01 10.92
C LEU A 459 -0.19 4.25 10.66
N TRP A 460 -1.05 4.25 9.63
CA TRP A 460 -1.84 5.41 9.26
C TRP A 460 -3.01 5.60 10.24
N GLY A 461 -3.22 6.86 10.66
CA GLY A 461 -4.34 7.28 11.50
C GLY A 461 -5.63 7.32 10.71
N THR A 462 -6.10 8.48 10.40
CA THR A 462 -7.33 8.77 9.67
C THR A 462 -8.36 7.62 9.63
N ASN A 463 -8.85 7.20 8.48
CA ASN A 463 -9.92 6.22 8.31
C ASN A 463 -9.42 4.82 7.87
N PHE A 464 -8.19 4.45 8.22
CA PHE A 464 -7.67 3.09 8.04
C PHE A 464 -7.86 2.24 9.29
N SER A 465 -7.79 0.93 9.16
CA SER A 465 -7.87 0.02 10.31
C SER A 465 -6.72 0.28 11.28
N MET A 466 -7.02 0.40 12.57
CA MET A 466 -6.03 0.70 13.61
C MET A 466 -5.36 -0.54 14.17
N TRP A 467 -5.83 -1.70 13.81
CA TRP A 467 -5.26 -3.03 14.07
C TRP A 467 -5.85 -4.03 13.08
N TRP A 468 -5.13 -5.10 12.92
CA TRP A 468 -5.61 -6.31 12.26
C TRP A 468 -5.24 -7.52 13.11
N GLU A 469 -5.97 -8.61 12.97
CA GLU A 469 -5.76 -9.86 13.66
C GLU A 469 -6.08 -11.05 12.76
N GLY A 470 -5.60 -12.22 13.13
CA GLY A 470 -5.88 -13.45 12.39
C GLY A 470 -4.62 -14.10 11.84
N SER A 471 -4.79 -14.92 10.83
CA SER A 471 -3.70 -15.68 10.23
C SER A 471 -3.64 -15.41 8.72
N LEU A 472 -2.43 -15.28 8.19
CA LEU A 472 -2.20 -15.12 6.75
C LEU A 472 -0.89 -15.80 6.35
N THR A 473 -0.90 -16.42 5.18
CA THR A 473 0.30 -16.90 4.49
C THR A 473 0.62 -15.96 3.34
N PHE A 474 1.86 -15.50 3.30
CA PHE A 474 2.39 -14.69 2.20
C PHE A 474 3.22 -15.57 1.30
N HIS A 475 2.83 -15.68 0.03
CA HIS A 475 3.49 -16.53 -0.95
C HIS A 475 4.32 -15.70 -1.93
N PHE A 476 5.55 -16.13 -2.14
CA PHE A 476 6.47 -15.55 -3.10
C PHE A 476 7.03 -16.65 -4.00
N VAL A 477 7.07 -16.38 -5.29
CA VAL A 477 7.78 -17.21 -6.25
C VAL A 477 8.92 -16.40 -6.84
N ILE A 478 10.12 -16.92 -6.76
CA ILE A 478 11.31 -16.26 -7.26
C ILE A 478 11.85 -17.04 -8.47
N GLU A 479 11.99 -16.37 -9.59
CA GLU A 479 12.46 -16.98 -10.84
C GLU A 479 13.69 -16.22 -11.35
N LYS A 480 14.71 -16.97 -11.75
CA LYS A 480 15.83 -16.41 -12.49
C LYS A 480 15.48 -16.38 -13.98
N LEU A 481 15.27 -15.20 -14.52
CA LEU A 481 14.98 -15.02 -15.94
C LEU A 481 16.26 -15.28 -16.74
N VAL A 482 16.10 -16.04 -17.82
CA VAL A 482 17.19 -16.25 -18.78
C VAL A 482 17.29 -14.99 -19.64
N LYS A 483 18.51 -14.53 -19.87
CA LYS A 483 18.77 -13.40 -20.78
C LYS A 483 18.42 -13.80 -22.21
#